data_5c488dcecdf51ace1d4b1f82987740b4
#
_entry.id   5c488dcecdf51ace1d4b1f82987740b4
#
_cell.length_a   1.000
_cell.length_b   1.000
_cell.length_c   1.000
_cell.angle_alpha   90.00
_cell.angle_beta   90.00
_cell.angle_gamma   90.00
#
_symmetry.space_group_name_H-M   'P 1'
#
loop_
_entity.id
_entity.type
_entity.pdbx_description
1 polymer ?
#
loop_
_entity_poly.entity_id
_entity_poly.type
_entity_poly.pdbx_seq_one_letter_code
_entity_poly.pdbx_strand_id
1 'polypeptide(L)'
;MQSRPITTLASNNINDIDNTIIWDNSNIVESYSGITLPLTFSFIKIAYSNVYDEFSKLMKVSKKKRIESRPVFNAMIGYLQGRVYYNLVNWYKLILLFPGFGSNKKFMEQMMGVKEEINEDDLKIEKMNFFQKMKKKLSLIRVFFAFLFNFIVFDYKVKRFLKMVDKYIDKDFYKISQMNDSKSLVNTYKKIESEVLFKWDAPIINDFFAMIFFGLLKKLIDKWHLDDTDSLHNELLSQEQQLFSAEPFEYIKKMNEILKSDKELMESIEFGDLELIEEAKKKNKKFNELYEEYMNKFGDRSICELKLESPMIEDNPMLLYNSILGMRHQINTDNTVKDRRKLVEKEVFEKLGNNKLRKIIFRMILKYARKHIATREYLRYERTKAFAKVRKIFRKIAYNFHNEGIIKETEDIFYLEINEIFGMIDGTSCTKDLSKVMEIRKNEIEKFSKEKLPDRFKTRGLIEIGRAH
;
A
#
# COMPACT_ATOMS: atom_id res chain seq x y z
N MET A 1 35.63 4.53 -0.05
CA MET A 1 34.85 3.29 0.13
C MET A 1 33.59 3.48 -0.66
N GLN A 2 33.39 2.70 -1.71
CA GLN A 2 32.19 2.74 -2.52
C GLN A 2 31.00 2.28 -1.64
N SER A 3 29.93 3.11 -1.59
CA SER A 3 28.65 2.64 -1.10
C SER A 3 28.34 1.35 -1.85
N ARG A 4 28.14 0.23 -1.14
CA ARG A 4 27.70 -0.98 -1.81
C ARG A 4 26.36 -0.66 -2.46
N PRO A 5 26.25 -0.84 -3.79
CA PRO A 5 24.95 -0.72 -4.43
C PRO A 5 23.99 -1.68 -3.76
N ILE A 6 22.70 -1.32 -3.71
CA ILE A 6 21.64 -2.26 -3.44
C ILE A 6 21.64 -3.21 -4.64
N THR A 7 22.57 -4.14 -4.66
CA THR A 7 22.55 -5.18 -5.67
C THR A 7 21.33 -6.04 -5.36
N THR A 8 20.30 -5.89 -6.20
CA THR A 8 19.56 -7.10 -6.52
C THR A 8 20.66 -8.10 -6.86
N LEU A 9 20.80 -9.14 -6.04
CA LEU A 9 21.56 -10.30 -6.45
C LEU A 9 20.87 -10.79 -7.73
N ALA A 10 21.27 -10.19 -8.86
CA ALA A 10 21.06 -10.76 -10.15
C ALA A 10 21.64 -12.16 -10.02
N SER A 11 20.93 -13.16 -10.47
CA SER A 11 21.42 -14.51 -10.54
C SER A 11 22.84 -14.47 -11.09
N ASN A 12 23.75 -15.22 -10.52
CA ASN A 12 25.16 -15.33 -10.94
C ASN A 12 25.35 -15.85 -12.37
N ASN A 13 24.35 -15.81 -13.21
CA ASN A 13 24.40 -16.22 -14.60
C ASN A 13 24.75 -15.01 -15.47
N ILE A 14 25.95 -15.01 -16.03
CA ILE A 14 26.47 -14.05 -17.03
C ILE A 14 25.48 -13.85 -18.20
N ASN A 15 24.58 -14.81 -18.47
CA ASN A 15 23.52 -14.73 -19.48
C ASN A 15 22.39 -13.75 -19.13
N ASP A 16 22.35 -13.20 -17.92
CA ASP A 16 21.32 -12.21 -17.52
C ASP A 16 21.71 -10.76 -17.89
N ILE A 17 22.91 -10.51 -18.39
CA ILE A 17 23.41 -9.17 -18.77
C ILE A 17 22.58 -8.58 -19.93
N ASP A 18 22.01 -9.42 -20.78
CA ASP A 18 21.17 -9.02 -21.93
C ASP A 18 19.67 -8.92 -21.62
N ASN A 19 19.28 -9.12 -20.37
CA ASN A 19 17.86 -9.07 -20.00
C ASN A 19 17.35 -7.63 -19.99
N THR A 20 16.35 -7.38 -20.81
CA THR A 20 15.58 -6.14 -20.78
C THR A 20 14.66 -6.15 -19.56
N ILE A 21 14.72 -5.12 -18.74
CA ILE A 21 13.78 -4.88 -17.63
C ILE A 21 12.84 -3.74 -18.03
N ILE A 22 11.56 -3.94 -17.80
CA ILE A 22 10.53 -2.91 -18.03
C ILE A 22 10.08 -2.40 -16.69
N TRP A 23 10.29 -1.13 -16.45
CA TRP A 23 9.89 -0.41 -15.25
C TRP A 23 8.61 0.36 -15.50
N ASP A 24 7.67 0.32 -14.53
CA ASP A 24 6.39 1.02 -14.61
C ASP A 24 5.98 1.50 -13.22
N ASN A 25 5.64 2.80 -13.10
CA ASN A 25 5.17 3.36 -11.84
C ASN A 25 3.70 3.82 -11.88
N SER A 26 2.99 3.63 -12.97
CA SER A 26 1.64 4.17 -13.20
C SER A 26 0.64 3.85 -12.08
N ASN A 27 0.78 2.69 -11.43
CA ASN A 27 -0.07 2.28 -10.32
C ASN A 27 0.58 2.56 -8.96
N ILE A 28 1.90 2.29 -8.82
CA ILE A 28 2.57 2.38 -7.53
C ILE A 28 2.81 3.84 -7.09
N VAL A 29 2.79 4.79 -8.03
CA VAL A 29 2.94 6.23 -7.75
C VAL A 29 1.84 6.77 -6.82
N GLU A 30 0.65 6.18 -6.83
CA GLU A 30 -0.42 6.55 -5.87
C GLU A 30 -0.01 6.30 -4.42
N SER A 31 0.80 5.27 -4.18
CA SER A 31 1.27 4.88 -2.84
C SER A 31 2.60 5.53 -2.47
N TYR A 32 3.46 5.77 -3.45
CA TYR A 32 4.83 6.29 -3.28
C TYR A 32 5.10 7.43 -4.27
N SER A 33 4.31 8.50 -4.17
CA SER A 33 4.43 9.68 -5.04
C SER A 33 5.76 10.40 -4.83
N GLY A 34 6.38 10.87 -5.93
CA GLY A 34 7.64 11.63 -5.88
C GLY A 34 8.81 10.82 -5.32
N ILE A 35 9.72 11.51 -4.64
CA ILE A 35 10.90 10.90 -4.02
C ILE A 35 10.49 10.05 -2.80
N THR A 36 11.02 8.86 -2.71
CA THR A 36 10.92 7.94 -1.56
C THR A 36 12.32 7.74 -0.99
N LEU A 37 12.48 7.80 0.33
CA LEU A 37 13.80 7.68 0.94
C LEU A 37 14.22 6.20 1.13
N PRO A 38 15.53 5.92 1.27
CA PRO A 38 16.08 4.56 1.32
C PRO A 38 15.47 3.66 2.40
N LEU A 39 15.16 4.21 3.58
CA LEU A 39 14.53 3.43 4.65
C LEU A 39 13.18 2.87 4.20
N THR A 40 12.32 3.72 3.66
CA THR A 40 11.02 3.29 3.13
C THR A 40 11.19 2.25 2.03
N PHE A 41 12.09 2.50 1.06
CA PHE A 41 12.30 1.53 -0.01
C PHE A 41 12.79 0.16 0.51
N SER A 42 13.77 0.12 1.40
CA SER A 42 14.28 -1.14 1.97
C SER A 42 13.21 -1.89 2.77
N PHE A 43 12.33 -1.17 3.47
CA PHE A 43 11.17 -1.73 4.19
C PHE A 43 10.15 -2.35 3.22
N ILE A 44 9.69 -1.58 2.24
CA ILE A 44 8.65 -2.07 1.32
C ILE A 44 9.16 -3.20 0.43
N LYS A 45 10.44 -3.23 0.08
CA LYS A 45 11.05 -4.32 -0.68
C LYS A 45 10.88 -5.66 0.04
N ILE A 46 11.09 -5.70 1.36
CA ILE A 46 10.87 -6.89 2.19
C ILE A 46 9.38 -7.24 2.21
N ALA A 47 8.51 -6.27 2.46
CA ALA A 47 7.07 -6.47 2.52
C ALA A 47 6.50 -7.03 1.19
N TYR A 48 6.86 -6.41 0.06
CA TYR A 48 6.42 -6.88 -1.27
C TYR A 48 6.91 -8.29 -1.58
N SER A 49 8.19 -8.60 -1.31
CA SER A 49 8.72 -9.96 -1.53
C SER A 49 7.90 -11.02 -0.80
N ASN A 50 7.52 -10.76 0.45
CA ASN A 50 6.72 -11.70 1.25
C ASN A 50 5.26 -11.77 0.79
N VAL A 51 4.65 -10.64 0.40
CA VAL A 51 3.30 -10.62 -0.18
C VAL A 51 3.21 -11.52 -1.42
N TYR A 52 4.19 -11.49 -2.31
CA TYR A 52 4.20 -12.34 -3.50
C TYR A 52 4.48 -13.81 -3.20
N ASP A 53 5.31 -14.12 -2.20
CA ASP A 53 5.47 -15.49 -1.72
C ASP A 53 4.16 -16.05 -1.12
N GLU A 54 3.49 -15.29 -0.24
CA GLU A 54 2.19 -15.67 0.32
C GLU A 54 1.11 -15.80 -0.76
N PHE A 55 1.06 -14.90 -1.73
CA PHE A 55 0.15 -15.02 -2.88
C PHE A 55 0.39 -16.31 -3.66
N SER A 56 1.66 -16.64 -3.94
CA SER A 56 2.03 -17.89 -4.61
C SER A 56 1.62 -19.13 -3.80
N LYS A 57 1.73 -19.07 -2.48
CA LYS A 57 1.28 -20.13 -1.56
C LYS A 57 -0.25 -20.30 -1.60
N LEU A 58 -0.99 -19.21 -1.59
CA LEU A 58 -2.45 -19.22 -1.75
C LEU A 58 -2.88 -19.84 -3.09
N MET A 59 -2.13 -19.56 -4.16
CA MET A 59 -2.33 -20.12 -5.50
C MET A 59 -1.82 -21.56 -5.63
N LYS A 60 -1.45 -22.21 -4.50
CA LYS A 60 -0.97 -23.60 -4.46
C LYS A 60 0.29 -23.89 -5.29
N VAL A 61 1.13 -22.88 -5.49
CA VAL A 61 2.47 -23.09 -6.04
C VAL A 61 3.30 -23.92 -5.04
N SER A 62 4.03 -24.95 -5.52
CA SER A 62 4.81 -25.82 -4.65
C SER A 62 5.92 -25.06 -3.93
N LYS A 63 6.28 -25.51 -2.71
CA LYS A 63 7.35 -24.90 -1.91
C LYS A 63 8.67 -24.82 -2.68
N LYS A 64 9.05 -25.89 -3.42
CA LYS A 64 10.25 -25.91 -4.26
C LYS A 64 10.24 -24.76 -5.27
N LYS A 65 9.15 -24.62 -6.03
CA LYS A 65 9.00 -23.59 -7.06
C LYS A 65 9.00 -22.16 -6.46
N ARG A 66 8.40 -21.98 -5.28
CA ARG A 66 8.46 -20.70 -4.57
C ARG A 66 9.88 -20.32 -4.11
N ILE A 67 10.65 -21.31 -3.62
CA ILE A 67 12.05 -21.08 -3.27
C ILE A 67 12.88 -20.72 -4.50
N GLU A 68 12.70 -21.42 -5.62
CA GLU A 68 13.36 -21.11 -6.90
C GLU A 68 12.97 -19.72 -7.44
N SER A 69 11.75 -19.26 -7.16
CA SER A 69 11.24 -17.94 -7.58
C SER A 69 11.60 -16.80 -6.60
N ARG A 70 12.30 -17.07 -5.51
CA ARG A 70 12.68 -16.07 -4.51
C ARG A 70 13.43 -14.86 -5.11
N PRO A 71 14.39 -15.03 -6.05
CA PRO A 71 15.02 -13.89 -6.73
C PRO A 71 14.02 -12.99 -7.47
N VAL A 72 13.00 -13.58 -8.09
CA VAL A 72 11.93 -12.84 -8.76
C VAL A 72 11.13 -12.03 -7.72
N PHE A 73 10.72 -12.65 -6.61
CA PHE A 73 9.94 -11.98 -5.55
C PHE A 73 10.72 -10.83 -4.91
N ASN A 74 12.03 -10.99 -4.71
CA ASN A 74 12.89 -9.95 -4.14
C ASN A 74 13.12 -8.75 -5.07
N ALA A 75 12.82 -8.89 -6.37
CA ALA A 75 13.04 -7.89 -7.40
C ALA A 75 11.74 -7.47 -8.11
N MET A 76 10.59 -7.55 -7.40
CA MET A 76 9.28 -7.14 -7.94
C MET A 76 9.15 -5.63 -8.04
N ILE A 77 9.84 -4.90 -7.18
CA ILE A 77 9.95 -3.44 -7.22
C ILE A 77 11.40 -3.02 -7.32
N GLY A 78 11.66 -1.89 -7.98
CA GLY A 78 12.96 -1.27 -8.11
C GLY A 78 12.98 0.16 -7.60
N TYR A 79 14.18 0.63 -7.22
CA TYR A 79 14.43 1.97 -6.73
C TYR A 79 15.33 2.70 -7.74
N LEU A 80 14.74 3.63 -8.49
CA LEU A 80 15.37 4.29 -9.62
C LEU A 80 15.31 5.80 -9.40
N GLN A 81 16.46 6.43 -9.25
CA GLN A 81 16.57 7.85 -8.95
C GLN A 81 15.60 8.33 -7.87
N GLY A 82 15.58 7.64 -6.74
CA GLY A 82 14.73 7.97 -5.61
C GLY A 82 13.24 7.67 -5.80
N ARG A 83 12.83 6.96 -6.85
CA ARG A 83 11.43 6.62 -7.12
C ARG A 83 11.21 5.11 -7.19
N VAL A 84 10.01 4.69 -6.83
CA VAL A 84 9.63 3.27 -6.79
C VAL A 84 8.92 2.89 -8.09
N TYR A 85 9.38 1.81 -8.70
CA TYR A 85 8.83 1.24 -9.94
C TYR A 85 8.51 -0.24 -9.76
N TYR A 86 7.49 -0.74 -10.42
CA TYR A 86 7.30 -2.19 -10.63
C TYR A 86 8.25 -2.70 -11.70
N ASN A 87 8.84 -3.88 -11.44
CA ASN A 87 9.51 -4.67 -12.47
C ASN A 87 8.46 -5.53 -13.19
N LEU A 88 7.96 -5.05 -14.33
CA LEU A 88 6.89 -5.73 -15.05
C LEU A 88 7.34 -7.11 -15.55
N VAL A 89 8.60 -7.29 -15.95
CA VAL A 89 9.11 -8.60 -16.38
C VAL A 89 8.98 -9.63 -15.26
N ASN A 90 9.37 -9.28 -14.03
CA ASN A 90 9.23 -10.16 -12.88
C ASN A 90 7.76 -10.36 -12.49
N TRP A 91 6.94 -9.34 -12.67
CA TRP A 91 5.50 -9.47 -12.46
C TRP A 91 4.86 -10.48 -13.42
N TYR A 92 5.25 -10.46 -14.71
CA TYR A 92 4.81 -11.50 -15.66
C TYR A 92 5.36 -12.88 -15.31
N LYS A 93 6.63 -12.97 -14.88
CA LYS A 93 7.21 -14.25 -14.40
C LYS A 93 6.41 -14.81 -13.21
N LEU A 94 5.97 -13.94 -12.29
CA LEU A 94 5.09 -14.32 -11.18
C LEU A 94 3.77 -14.89 -11.69
N ILE A 95 3.10 -14.20 -12.63
CA ILE A 95 1.80 -14.63 -13.17
C ILE A 95 1.93 -15.96 -13.93
N LEU A 96 3.06 -16.19 -14.62
CA LEU A 96 3.33 -17.47 -15.29
C LEU A 96 3.42 -18.65 -14.34
N LEU A 97 3.69 -18.43 -13.04
CA LEU A 97 3.63 -19.49 -12.03
C LEU A 97 2.21 -20.03 -11.84
N PHE A 98 1.19 -19.25 -12.21
CA PHE A 98 -0.21 -19.61 -11.99
C PHE A 98 -0.82 -20.27 -13.21
N PRO A 99 -1.70 -21.25 -13.01
CA PRO A 99 -2.44 -21.83 -14.10
C PRO A 99 -3.45 -20.81 -14.68
N GLY A 100 -3.62 -20.77 -16.00
CA GLY A 100 -4.61 -19.90 -16.66
C GLY A 100 -4.08 -18.54 -17.15
N PHE A 101 -2.78 -18.35 -17.21
CA PHE A 101 -2.15 -17.10 -17.66
C PHE A 101 -2.76 -16.54 -18.97
N GLY A 102 -2.89 -17.34 -20.03
CA GLY A 102 -3.38 -16.86 -21.33
C GLY A 102 -4.82 -16.30 -21.33
N SER A 103 -5.69 -16.80 -20.43
CA SER A 103 -7.06 -16.28 -20.27
C SER A 103 -7.17 -15.09 -19.32
N ASN A 104 -6.16 -14.91 -18.45
CA ASN A 104 -6.18 -13.92 -17.39
C ASN A 104 -5.21 -12.74 -17.62
N LYS A 105 -4.33 -12.82 -18.64
CA LYS A 105 -3.31 -11.80 -18.93
C LYS A 105 -3.93 -10.39 -19.02
N LYS A 106 -4.88 -10.22 -19.91
CA LYS A 106 -5.55 -8.93 -20.16
C LYS A 106 -6.22 -8.35 -18.90
N PHE A 107 -6.86 -9.21 -18.10
CA PHE A 107 -7.49 -8.82 -16.86
C PHE A 107 -6.46 -8.40 -15.80
N MET A 108 -5.34 -9.11 -15.72
CA MET A 108 -4.25 -8.80 -14.79
C MET A 108 -3.50 -7.51 -15.18
N GLU A 109 -3.34 -7.26 -16.48
CA GLU A 109 -2.77 -6.01 -17.02
C GLU A 109 -3.66 -4.82 -16.66
N GLN A 110 -4.96 -4.96 -16.81
CA GLN A 110 -5.94 -3.94 -16.42
C GLN A 110 -5.89 -3.66 -14.91
N MET A 111 -5.70 -4.69 -14.07
CA MET A 111 -5.55 -4.55 -12.62
C MET A 111 -4.31 -3.74 -12.23
N MET A 112 -3.21 -3.91 -12.96
CA MET A 112 -1.96 -3.18 -12.73
C MET A 112 -1.93 -1.80 -13.38
N GLY A 113 -3.01 -1.40 -14.07
CA GLY A 113 -3.04 -0.14 -14.80
C GLY A 113 -2.06 -0.10 -15.98
N VAL A 114 -1.64 -1.26 -16.49
CA VAL A 114 -0.71 -1.37 -17.61
C VAL A 114 -1.39 -0.87 -18.89
N LYS A 115 -0.91 0.26 -19.42
CA LYS A 115 -1.51 0.93 -20.59
C LYS A 115 -1.14 0.27 -21.93
N GLU A 116 0.01 -0.40 -22.00
CA GLU A 116 0.54 -1.03 -23.19
C GLU A 116 0.85 -2.50 -22.93
N GLU A 117 0.39 -3.39 -23.80
CA GLU A 117 0.67 -4.83 -23.72
C GLU A 117 2.16 -5.10 -23.95
N ILE A 118 2.74 -6.01 -23.16
CA ILE A 118 4.12 -6.48 -23.38
C ILE A 118 4.08 -7.59 -24.43
N ASN A 119 5.00 -7.54 -25.41
CA ASN A 119 5.16 -8.59 -26.38
C ASN A 119 5.56 -9.92 -25.72
N GLU A 120 4.92 -11.02 -26.12
CA GLU A 120 5.22 -12.36 -25.57
C GLU A 120 6.66 -12.80 -25.84
N ASP A 121 7.28 -12.26 -26.89
CA ASP A 121 8.68 -12.51 -27.23
C ASP A 121 9.64 -11.97 -26.14
N ASP A 122 9.30 -10.86 -25.48
CA ASP A 122 10.07 -10.30 -24.36
C ASP A 122 10.04 -11.22 -23.11
N LEU A 123 9.07 -12.17 -23.06
CA LEU A 123 8.89 -13.06 -21.89
C LEU A 123 9.55 -14.45 -22.08
N LYS A 124 10.08 -14.78 -23.25
CA LYS A 124 10.71 -16.09 -23.59
C LYS A 124 9.85 -17.29 -23.12
N ILE A 125 8.55 -17.29 -23.46
CA ILE A 125 7.61 -18.35 -23.04
C ILE A 125 7.89 -19.62 -23.84
N GLU A 126 8.36 -20.67 -23.17
CA GLU A 126 8.59 -21.99 -23.80
C GLU A 126 7.28 -22.66 -24.19
N LYS A 127 7.25 -23.30 -25.37
CA LYS A 127 6.11 -24.10 -25.84
C LYS A 127 5.93 -25.34 -24.96
N MET A 128 4.74 -25.48 -24.36
CA MET A 128 4.42 -26.59 -23.47
C MET A 128 4.11 -27.90 -24.19
N ASN A 129 4.71 -29.01 -23.74
CA ASN A 129 4.41 -30.37 -24.17
C ASN A 129 3.06 -30.87 -23.61
N PHE A 130 2.50 -31.94 -24.20
CA PHE A 130 1.21 -32.54 -23.84
C PHE A 130 1.09 -32.85 -22.33
N PHE A 131 2.09 -33.45 -21.71
CA PHE A 131 2.12 -33.77 -20.29
C PHE A 131 2.13 -32.50 -19.40
N GLN A 132 2.79 -31.44 -19.83
CA GLN A 132 2.79 -30.15 -19.16
C GLN A 132 1.41 -29.48 -19.22
N LYS A 133 0.69 -29.60 -20.36
CA LYS A 133 -0.70 -29.14 -20.52
C LYS A 133 -1.66 -29.88 -19.59
N MET A 134 -1.49 -31.20 -19.42
CA MET A 134 -2.32 -32.00 -18.52
C MET A 134 -2.05 -31.66 -17.04
N LYS A 135 -0.78 -31.52 -16.64
CA LYS A 135 -0.41 -31.02 -15.29
C LYS A 135 -0.99 -29.63 -15.03
N LYS A 136 -1.03 -28.76 -16.05
CA LYS A 136 -1.63 -27.43 -15.95
C LYS A 136 -3.13 -27.51 -15.68
N LYS A 137 -3.89 -28.40 -16.37
CA LYS A 137 -5.32 -28.61 -16.11
C LYS A 137 -5.59 -29.09 -14.68
N LEU A 138 -4.82 -30.07 -14.19
CA LEU A 138 -4.93 -30.55 -12.79
C LEU A 138 -4.60 -29.42 -11.77
N SER A 139 -3.63 -28.60 -12.09
CA SER A 139 -3.29 -27.43 -11.26
C SER A 139 -4.42 -26.40 -11.23
N LEU A 140 -5.14 -26.17 -12.34
CA LEU A 140 -6.32 -25.28 -12.38
C LEU A 140 -7.43 -25.78 -11.45
N ILE A 141 -7.72 -27.08 -11.44
CA ILE A 141 -8.71 -27.68 -10.55
C ILE A 141 -8.31 -27.47 -9.09
N ARG A 142 -7.04 -27.69 -8.74
CA ARG A 142 -6.54 -27.44 -7.37
C ARG A 142 -6.68 -25.98 -6.95
N VAL A 143 -6.37 -25.05 -7.85
CA VAL A 143 -6.51 -23.62 -7.61
C VAL A 143 -7.98 -23.26 -7.44
N PHE A 144 -8.87 -23.77 -8.28
CA PHE A 144 -10.32 -23.56 -8.15
C PHE A 144 -10.84 -24.00 -6.78
N PHE A 145 -10.51 -25.22 -6.32
CA PHE A 145 -10.91 -25.67 -5.00
C PHE A 145 -10.28 -24.85 -3.86
N ALA A 146 -9.02 -24.39 -4.04
CA ALA A 146 -8.41 -23.50 -3.09
C ALA A 146 -9.14 -22.15 -3.01
N PHE A 147 -9.59 -21.61 -4.14
CA PHE A 147 -10.42 -20.42 -4.16
C PHE A 147 -11.75 -20.61 -3.47
N LEU A 148 -12.47 -21.69 -3.80
CA LEU A 148 -13.75 -22.02 -3.17
C LEU A 148 -13.60 -22.17 -1.64
N PHE A 149 -12.57 -22.86 -1.20
CA PHE A 149 -12.26 -22.98 0.23
C PHE A 149 -11.98 -21.61 0.86
N ASN A 150 -11.12 -20.80 0.24
CA ASN A 150 -10.80 -19.46 0.75
C ASN A 150 -12.03 -18.54 0.77
N PHE A 151 -12.95 -18.69 -0.19
CA PHE A 151 -14.21 -17.95 -0.21
C PHE A 151 -15.11 -18.32 0.98
N ILE A 152 -15.23 -19.61 1.28
CA ILE A 152 -16.04 -20.11 2.42
C ILE A 152 -15.46 -19.63 3.76
N VAL A 153 -14.13 -19.69 3.94
CA VAL A 153 -13.46 -19.32 5.19
C VAL A 153 -13.05 -17.85 5.26
N PHE A 154 -13.44 -17.03 4.30
CA PHE A 154 -12.99 -15.65 4.14
C PHE A 154 -13.24 -14.81 5.39
N ASP A 155 -14.48 -14.78 5.89
CA ASP A 155 -14.83 -13.93 7.04
C ASP A 155 -14.07 -14.36 8.32
N TYR A 156 -13.79 -15.64 8.47
CA TYR A 156 -12.95 -16.15 9.56
C TYR A 156 -11.50 -15.63 9.42
N LYS A 157 -10.94 -15.66 8.20
CA LYS A 157 -9.59 -15.16 7.94
C LYS A 157 -9.46 -13.67 8.21
N VAL A 158 -10.43 -12.87 7.78
CA VAL A 158 -10.47 -11.44 8.08
C VAL A 158 -10.52 -11.20 9.59
N LYS A 159 -11.42 -11.87 10.32
CA LYS A 159 -11.51 -11.75 11.78
C LYS A 159 -10.19 -12.14 12.48
N ARG A 160 -9.55 -13.21 12.03
CA ARG A 160 -8.25 -13.64 12.55
C ARG A 160 -7.17 -12.59 12.30
N PHE A 161 -7.12 -12.03 11.09
CA PHE A 161 -6.18 -10.97 10.71
C PHE A 161 -6.38 -9.72 11.58
N LEU A 162 -7.61 -9.25 11.74
CA LEU A 162 -7.92 -8.10 12.57
C LEU A 162 -7.53 -8.29 14.05
N LYS A 163 -7.77 -9.47 14.61
CA LYS A 163 -7.31 -9.80 15.96
C LYS A 163 -5.78 -9.77 16.08
N MET A 164 -5.10 -10.14 15.01
CA MET A 164 -3.63 -10.11 14.96
C MET A 164 -3.13 -8.67 14.91
N VAL A 165 -3.74 -7.81 14.08
CA VAL A 165 -3.44 -6.37 14.02
C VAL A 165 -3.71 -5.72 15.37
N ASP A 166 -4.89 -5.90 15.97
CA ASP A 166 -5.23 -5.40 17.30
C ASP A 166 -4.17 -5.79 18.35
N LYS A 167 -3.72 -7.04 18.33
CA LYS A 167 -2.73 -7.54 19.29
C LYS A 167 -1.35 -6.90 19.13
N TYR A 168 -0.84 -6.81 17.90
CA TYR A 168 0.55 -6.44 17.64
C TYR A 168 0.75 -5.00 17.20
N ILE A 169 -0.29 -4.36 16.70
CA ILE A 169 -0.26 -2.96 16.26
C ILE A 169 -0.95 -2.06 17.28
N ASP A 170 -2.21 -2.29 17.59
CA ASP A 170 -2.99 -1.33 18.39
C ASP A 170 -2.63 -1.40 19.88
N LYS A 171 -2.58 -2.59 20.50
CA LYS A 171 -2.36 -2.73 21.96
C LYS A 171 -0.96 -2.36 22.43
N ASP A 172 0.06 -2.54 21.60
CA ASP A 172 1.45 -2.26 21.97
C ASP A 172 1.93 -0.86 21.53
N PHE A 173 1.02 -0.04 21.02
CA PHE A 173 1.36 1.26 20.47
C PHE A 173 1.98 2.21 21.51
N TYR A 174 1.43 2.27 22.71
CA TYR A 174 1.91 3.13 23.79
C TYR A 174 3.26 2.69 24.39
N LYS A 175 3.65 1.43 24.20
CA LYS A 175 4.90 0.91 24.76
C LYS A 175 6.15 1.37 24.02
N ILE A 176 6.04 1.75 22.73
CA ILE A 176 7.21 2.19 21.93
C ILE A 176 7.83 3.47 22.48
N SER A 177 7.00 4.44 22.89
CA SER A 177 7.49 5.69 23.46
C SER A 177 8.26 5.49 24.76
N GLN A 178 7.96 4.42 25.51
CA GLN A 178 8.61 4.06 26.77
C GLN A 178 9.88 3.21 26.57
N MET A 179 10.13 2.69 25.35
CA MET A 179 11.31 1.90 25.06
C MET A 179 12.52 2.82 24.82
N ASN A 180 13.51 2.75 25.69
CA ASN A 180 14.74 3.54 25.55
C ASN A 180 15.88 2.77 24.88
N ASP A 181 15.76 1.46 24.74
CA ASP A 181 16.77 0.59 24.14
C ASP A 181 16.47 0.28 22.67
N SER A 182 17.40 0.64 21.77
CA SER A 182 17.29 0.42 20.33
C SER A 182 17.17 -1.06 19.96
N LYS A 183 17.78 -1.97 20.71
CA LYS A 183 17.68 -3.41 20.46
C LYS A 183 16.28 -3.95 20.73
N SER A 184 15.62 -3.47 21.79
CA SER A 184 14.22 -3.79 22.08
C SER A 184 13.27 -3.27 21.00
N LEU A 185 13.55 -2.09 20.43
CA LEU A 185 12.80 -1.54 19.30
C LEU A 185 12.96 -2.42 18.04
N VAL A 186 14.18 -2.87 17.72
CA VAL A 186 14.44 -3.81 16.63
C VAL A 186 13.71 -5.13 16.84
N ASN A 187 13.71 -5.68 18.05
CA ASN A 187 12.99 -6.91 18.37
C ASN A 187 11.47 -6.73 18.19
N THR A 188 10.94 -5.57 18.56
CA THR A 188 9.53 -5.22 18.33
C THR A 188 9.21 -5.14 16.85
N TYR A 189 10.07 -4.49 16.04
CA TYR A 189 9.95 -4.48 14.59
C TYR A 189 9.94 -5.90 13.99
N LYS A 190 10.93 -6.73 14.35
CA LYS A 190 11.03 -8.13 13.87
C LYS A 190 9.79 -8.95 14.22
N LYS A 191 9.18 -8.68 15.38
CA LYS A 191 7.92 -9.31 15.79
C LYS A 191 6.74 -8.85 14.93
N ILE A 192 6.61 -7.54 14.66
CA ILE A 192 5.59 -7.00 13.75
C ILE A 192 5.78 -7.58 12.35
N GLU A 193 7.01 -7.61 11.87
CA GLU A 193 7.35 -8.18 10.56
C GLU A 193 6.90 -9.64 10.45
N SER A 194 7.29 -10.50 11.41
CA SER A 194 6.99 -11.94 11.38
C SER A 194 5.51 -12.26 11.66
N GLU A 195 4.86 -11.51 12.54
CA GLU A 195 3.50 -11.80 12.99
C GLU A 195 2.42 -11.08 12.20
N VAL A 196 2.72 -9.92 11.60
CA VAL A 196 1.74 -9.12 10.84
C VAL A 196 2.13 -9.08 9.35
N LEU A 197 3.30 -8.52 9.01
CA LEU A 197 3.65 -8.25 7.62
C LEU A 197 3.84 -9.53 6.80
N PHE A 198 4.35 -10.62 7.41
CA PHE A 198 4.52 -11.91 6.72
C PHE A 198 3.26 -12.78 6.73
N LYS A 199 2.20 -12.38 7.43
CA LYS A 199 0.91 -13.09 7.49
C LYS A 199 -0.21 -12.31 6.81
N TRP A 200 0.08 -11.73 5.65
CA TRP A 200 -0.81 -10.83 4.89
C TRP A 200 -1.82 -11.57 4.01
N ASP A 201 -2.22 -12.80 4.38
CA ASP A 201 -3.07 -13.67 3.56
C ASP A 201 -4.49 -13.12 3.35
N ALA A 202 -5.12 -12.57 4.37
CA ALA A 202 -6.50 -12.08 4.28
C ALA A 202 -6.65 -10.86 3.35
N PRO A 203 -5.79 -9.82 3.41
CA PRO A 203 -5.82 -8.73 2.44
C PRO A 203 -5.62 -9.19 0.99
N ILE A 204 -4.65 -10.07 0.74
CA ILE A 204 -4.36 -10.58 -0.60
C ILE A 204 -5.56 -11.34 -1.18
N ILE A 205 -6.18 -12.23 -0.38
CA ILE A 205 -7.38 -12.98 -0.78
C ILE A 205 -8.53 -12.02 -1.07
N ASN A 206 -8.70 -11.01 -0.24
CA ASN A 206 -9.76 -10.01 -0.43
C ASN A 206 -9.58 -9.21 -1.73
N ASP A 207 -8.36 -8.74 -2.00
CA ASP A 207 -8.05 -8.02 -3.24
C ASP A 207 -8.39 -8.87 -4.46
N PHE A 208 -8.14 -10.18 -4.37
CA PHE A 208 -8.47 -11.10 -5.44
C PHE A 208 -9.98 -11.28 -5.63
N PHE A 209 -10.74 -11.41 -4.53
CA PHE A 209 -12.21 -11.49 -4.62
C PHE A 209 -12.84 -10.17 -5.08
N ALA A 210 -12.36 -9.03 -4.57
CA ALA A 210 -12.79 -7.71 -5.02
C ALA A 210 -12.64 -7.58 -6.55
N MET A 211 -11.51 -8.01 -7.07
CA MET A 211 -11.20 -8.00 -8.50
C MET A 211 -12.12 -8.93 -9.31
N ILE A 212 -12.34 -10.17 -8.84
CA ILE A 212 -13.22 -11.14 -9.49
C ILE A 212 -14.65 -10.61 -9.56
N PHE A 213 -15.21 -10.16 -8.43
CA PHE A 213 -16.60 -9.72 -8.39
C PHE A 213 -16.81 -8.39 -9.11
N PHE A 214 -15.82 -7.49 -9.10
CA PHE A 214 -15.82 -6.29 -9.93
C PHE A 214 -15.86 -6.64 -11.42
N GLY A 215 -14.98 -7.54 -11.87
CA GLY A 215 -14.93 -7.99 -13.26
C GLY A 215 -16.19 -8.74 -13.70
N LEU A 216 -16.78 -9.56 -12.80
CA LEU A 216 -18.06 -10.22 -13.07
C LEU A 216 -19.20 -9.23 -13.18
N LEU A 217 -19.26 -8.23 -12.30
CA LEU A 217 -20.27 -7.16 -12.34
C LEU A 217 -20.20 -6.41 -13.67
N LYS A 218 -18.99 -5.97 -14.07
CA LYS A 218 -18.79 -5.30 -15.35
C LYS A 218 -19.24 -6.17 -16.53
N LYS A 219 -18.84 -7.45 -16.57
CA LYS A 219 -19.27 -8.40 -17.61
C LYS A 219 -20.79 -8.59 -17.68
N LEU A 220 -21.51 -8.56 -16.55
CA LEU A 220 -22.97 -8.66 -16.55
C LEU A 220 -23.61 -7.39 -17.08
N ILE A 221 -23.10 -6.22 -16.68
CA ILE A 221 -23.55 -4.92 -17.19
C ILE A 221 -23.41 -4.88 -18.71
N ASP A 222 -22.24 -5.21 -19.22
CA ASP A 222 -21.97 -5.23 -20.66
C ASP A 222 -22.85 -6.26 -21.40
N LYS A 223 -22.91 -7.52 -20.91
CA LYS A 223 -23.64 -8.61 -21.53
C LYS A 223 -25.15 -8.38 -21.60
N TRP A 224 -25.70 -7.66 -20.63
CA TRP A 224 -27.13 -7.39 -20.55
C TRP A 224 -27.51 -5.98 -21.00
N HIS A 225 -26.52 -5.22 -21.54
CA HIS A 225 -26.72 -3.85 -22.06
C HIS A 225 -27.42 -2.93 -21.05
N LEU A 226 -26.91 -2.92 -19.82
CA LEU A 226 -27.51 -2.16 -18.73
C LEU A 226 -27.00 -0.71 -18.66
N ASP A 227 -25.83 -0.45 -19.27
CA ASP A 227 -25.15 0.85 -19.25
C ASP A 227 -24.81 1.31 -20.67
N ASP A 228 -25.11 2.58 -20.95
CA ASP A 228 -24.78 3.25 -22.20
C ASP A 228 -23.56 4.19 -22.05
N THR A 229 -23.07 4.41 -20.81
CA THR A 229 -22.09 5.45 -20.45
C THR A 229 -20.79 4.94 -19.87
N ASP A 230 -20.64 3.61 -19.69
CA ASP A 230 -19.49 2.96 -19.05
C ASP A 230 -19.21 3.39 -17.57
N SER A 231 -20.17 4.11 -16.95
CA SER A 231 -20.05 4.66 -15.58
C SER A 231 -20.84 3.89 -14.51
N LEU A 232 -21.80 3.07 -14.91
CA LEU A 232 -22.77 2.42 -14.03
C LEU A 232 -22.12 1.57 -12.93
N HIS A 233 -21.06 0.83 -13.27
CA HIS A 233 -20.37 -0.01 -12.29
C HIS A 233 -19.74 0.82 -11.16
N ASN A 234 -19.21 2.03 -11.47
CA ASN A 234 -18.66 2.94 -10.48
C ASN A 234 -19.78 3.54 -9.60
N GLU A 235 -20.91 3.90 -10.19
CA GLU A 235 -22.07 4.44 -9.45
C GLU A 235 -22.67 3.42 -8.49
N LEU A 236 -22.78 2.15 -8.92
CA LEU A 236 -23.25 1.03 -8.09
C LEU A 236 -22.32 0.70 -6.92
N LEU A 237 -21.02 0.98 -7.05
CA LEU A 237 -19.97 0.69 -6.06
C LEU A 237 -19.49 1.93 -5.30
N SER A 238 -19.99 3.11 -5.68
CA SER A 238 -19.63 4.37 -5.10
C SER A 238 -19.76 4.43 -3.61
N GLN A 239 -19.65 4.65 -2.65
CA GLN A 239 -19.79 4.62 -1.20
C GLN A 239 -19.05 3.50 -0.44
N GLU A 240 -18.83 2.35 -1.07
CA GLU A 240 -18.11 1.28 -0.38
C GLU A 240 -16.64 1.64 -0.17
N GLN A 241 -16.11 2.56 -0.98
CA GLN A 241 -14.76 3.10 -0.86
C GLN A 241 -14.62 4.18 0.24
N GLN A 242 -15.73 4.82 0.66
CA GLN A 242 -15.70 5.97 1.58
C GLN A 242 -15.92 5.60 3.05
N LEU A 243 -16.42 4.40 3.35
CA LEU A 243 -16.89 4.03 4.70
C LEU A 243 -15.84 4.16 5.81
N PHE A 244 -14.55 3.94 5.53
CA PHE A 244 -13.48 3.95 6.53
C PHE A 244 -12.60 5.20 6.47
N SER A 245 -12.60 5.93 5.37
CA SER A 245 -11.97 7.24 5.26
C SER A 245 -12.88 8.37 5.79
N ALA A 246 -14.15 8.08 6.04
CA ALA A 246 -15.14 9.06 6.48
C ALA A 246 -14.99 9.48 7.95
N GLU A 247 -14.55 8.57 8.85
CA GLU A 247 -14.48 8.90 10.28
C GLU A 247 -13.54 10.08 10.59
N PRO A 248 -12.28 10.12 10.10
CA PRO A 248 -11.44 11.31 10.27
C PRO A 248 -12.07 12.58 9.69
N PHE A 249 -12.73 12.47 8.55
CA PHE A 249 -13.41 13.57 7.89
C PHE A 249 -14.58 14.12 8.73
N GLU A 250 -15.35 13.25 9.38
CA GLU A 250 -16.42 13.65 10.29
C GLU A 250 -15.91 14.45 11.51
N TYR A 251 -14.75 14.06 12.06
CA TYR A 251 -14.10 14.85 13.13
C TYR A 251 -13.68 16.22 12.62
N ILE A 252 -13.02 16.29 11.45
CA ILE A 252 -12.59 17.54 10.83
C ILE A 252 -13.80 18.46 10.56
N LYS A 253 -14.90 17.89 10.07
CA LYS A 253 -16.16 18.61 9.83
C LYS A 253 -16.74 19.20 11.11
N LYS A 254 -16.83 18.41 12.19
CA LYS A 254 -17.31 18.88 13.49
C LYS A 254 -16.41 19.98 14.06
N MET A 255 -15.09 19.83 13.98
CA MET A 255 -14.15 20.86 14.39
C MET A 255 -14.31 22.15 13.55
N ASN A 256 -14.50 22.02 12.24
CA ASN A 256 -14.76 23.18 11.36
C ASN A 256 -16.07 23.90 11.70
N GLU A 257 -17.13 23.18 12.08
CA GLU A 257 -18.40 23.78 12.52
C GLU A 257 -18.22 24.60 13.79
N ILE A 258 -17.44 24.13 14.76
CA ILE A 258 -17.12 24.89 15.97
C ILE A 258 -16.26 26.10 15.62
N LEU A 259 -15.26 25.94 14.76
CA LEU A 259 -14.35 27.00 14.35
C LEU A 259 -15.08 28.19 13.70
N LYS A 260 -16.16 27.94 12.94
CA LYS A 260 -16.99 29.01 12.34
C LYS A 260 -17.61 29.95 13.37
N SER A 261 -17.82 29.47 14.60
CA SER A 261 -18.42 30.28 15.69
C SER A 261 -17.38 30.89 16.64
N ASP A 262 -16.10 30.54 16.49
CA ASP A 262 -15.00 30.97 17.36
C ASP A 262 -13.96 31.74 16.56
N LYS A 263 -14.07 33.07 16.55
CA LYS A 263 -13.17 33.94 15.78
C LYS A 263 -11.73 33.94 16.30
N GLU A 264 -11.53 33.91 17.64
CA GLU A 264 -10.20 33.94 18.25
C GLU A 264 -9.41 32.70 17.86
N LEU A 265 -10.00 31.51 18.00
CA LEU A 265 -9.37 30.25 17.61
C LEU A 265 -9.11 30.21 16.10
N MET A 266 -10.04 30.72 15.32
CA MET A 266 -9.91 30.76 13.87
C MET A 266 -8.74 31.61 13.42
N GLU A 267 -8.65 32.85 13.92
CA GLU A 267 -7.54 33.78 13.60
C GLU A 267 -6.20 33.22 14.07
N SER A 268 -6.14 32.55 15.22
CA SER A 268 -4.93 31.89 15.72
C SER A 268 -4.46 30.77 14.75
N ILE A 269 -5.39 29.95 14.25
CA ILE A 269 -5.06 28.89 13.29
C ILE A 269 -4.63 29.48 11.92
N GLU A 270 -5.27 30.53 11.44
CA GLU A 270 -4.89 31.21 10.21
C GLU A 270 -3.51 31.87 10.31
N PHE A 271 -3.18 32.41 11.48
CA PHE A 271 -1.86 32.97 11.73
C PHE A 271 -0.78 31.89 11.78
N GLY A 272 -1.10 30.67 12.20
CA GLY A 272 -0.20 29.51 12.16
C GLY A 272 0.79 29.43 13.32
N ASP A 273 0.57 30.18 14.41
CA ASP A 273 1.39 30.11 15.62
C ASP A 273 0.83 29.06 16.57
N LEU A 274 1.60 27.99 16.82
CA LEU A 274 1.17 26.86 17.65
C LEU A 274 0.91 27.28 19.10
N GLU A 275 1.64 28.24 19.66
CA GLU A 275 1.44 28.70 21.03
C GLU A 275 0.09 29.44 21.19
N LEU A 276 -0.21 30.33 20.25
CA LEU A 276 -1.50 31.03 20.21
C LEU A 276 -2.67 30.04 19.95
N ILE A 277 -2.48 29.06 19.11
CA ILE A 277 -3.49 28.02 18.86
C ILE A 277 -3.75 27.22 20.13
N GLU A 278 -2.71 26.80 20.86
CA GLU A 278 -2.86 26.05 22.11
C GLU A 278 -3.56 26.87 23.21
N GLU A 279 -3.31 28.16 23.30
CA GLU A 279 -4.02 29.04 24.23
C GLU A 279 -5.50 29.20 23.85
N ALA A 280 -5.81 29.49 22.61
CA ALA A 280 -7.18 29.62 22.10
C ALA A 280 -7.96 28.31 22.24
N LYS A 281 -7.32 27.17 21.89
CA LYS A 281 -7.89 25.82 22.01
C LYS A 281 -8.32 25.49 23.44
N LYS A 282 -7.49 25.85 24.46
CA LYS A 282 -7.83 25.65 25.89
C LYS A 282 -9.09 26.39 26.33
N LYS A 283 -9.39 27.54 25.72
CA LYS A 283 -10.61 28.30 25.99
C LYS A 283 -11.85 27.62 25.39
N ASN A 284 -11.71 26.88 24.32
CA ASN A 284 -12.82 26.18 23.65
C ASN A 284 -12.84 24.69 24.01
N LYS A 285 -13.51 24.35 25.11
CA LYS A 285 -13.56 22.97 25.62
C LYS A 285 -14.04 21.94 24.60
N LYS A 286 -15.08 22.27 23.82
CA LYS A 286 -15.65 21.34 22.82
C LYS A 286 -14.68 21.06 21.69
N PHE A 287 -13.98 22.08 21.18
CA PHE A 287 -12.96 21.91 20.17
C PHE A 287 -11.80 21.09 20.70
N ASN A 288 -11.33 21.38 21.90
CA ASN A 288 -10.23 20.66 22.51
C ASN A 288 -10.54 19.18 22.74
N GLU A 289 -11.75 18.83 23.20
CA GLU A 289 -12.19 17.44 23.36
C GLU A 289 -12.16 16.69 22.00
N LEU A 290 -12.71 17.29 20.94
CA LEU A 290 -12.69 16.68 19.59
C LEU A 290 -11.27 16.56 19.03
N TYR A 291 -10.43 17.55 19.28
CA TYR A 291 -9.02 17.52 18.88
C TYR A 291 -8.26 16.39 19.57
N GLU A 292 -8.40 16.23 20.88
CA GLU A 292 -7.75 15.17 21.64
C GLU A 292 -8.27 13.77 21.20
N GLU A 293 -9.59 13.64 20.98
CA GLU A 293 -10.15 12.39 20.43
C GLU A 293 -9.58 12.08 19.04
N TYR A 294 -9.46 13.09 18.18
CA TYR A 294 -8.88 12.93 16.84
C TYR A 294 -7.41 12.51 16.92
N MET A 295 -6.62 13.20 17.75
CA MET A 295 -5.20 12.92 17.92
C MET A 295 -4.97 11.51 18.47
N ASN A 296 -5.79 11.08 19.44
CA ASN A 296 -5.72 9.73 19.99
C ASN A 296 -6.05 8.63 18.97
N LYS A 297 -6.97 8.90 18.03
CA LYS A 297 -7.40 7.92 17.02
C LYS A 297 -6.57 7.97 15.73
N PHE A 298 -6.15 9.15 15.31
CA PHE A 298 -5.62 9.42 13.97
C PHE A 298 -4.31 10.24 13.97
N GLY A 299 -3.76 10.58 15.13
CA GLY A 299 -2.55 11.40 15.23
C GLY A 299 -1.33 10.77 14.56
N ASP A 300 -1.30 9.44 14.47
CA ASP A 300 -0.25 8.67 13.80
C ASP A 300 -0.40 8.60 12.25
N ARG A 301 -1.47 9.14 11.70
CA ARG A 301 -1.64 9.26 10.25
C ARG A 301 -0.68 10.30 9.66
N SER A 302 -0.38 10.14 8.39
CA SER A 302 0.45 11.07 7.63
C SER A 302 -0.15 11.34 6.25
N ILE A 303 0.30 12.40 5.59
CA ILE A 303 -0.14 12.74 4.23
C ILE A 303 0.20 11.61 3.25
N CYS A 304 1.42 11.05 3.35
CA CYS A 304 1.88 9.90 2.57
C CYS A 304 1.98 8.68 3.48
N GLU A 305 0.84 8.04 3.78
CA GLU A 305 0.70 7.00 4.81
C GLU A 305 1.69 5.83 4.66
N LEU A 306 2.10 5.51 3.43
CA LEU A 306 3.00 4.40 3.13
C LEU A 306 4.49 4.80 3.05
N LYS A 307 4.83 6.08 3.28
CA LYS A 307 6.22 6.54 3.38
C LYS A 307 6.61 6.72 4.83
N LEU A 308 7.69 6.08 5.27
CA LEU A 308 8.15 6.16 6.66
C LEU A 308 8.69 7.55 7.01
N GLU A 309 9.26 8.26 6.04
CA GLU A 309 9.74 9.64 6.18
C GLU A 309 8.65 10.70 6.26
N SER A 310 7.40 10.35 5.90
CA SER A 310 6.30 11.31 5.94
C SER A 310 5.97 11.70 7.40
N PRO A 311 5.87 13.00 7.74
CA PRO A 311 5.53 13.44 9.08
C PRO A 311 4.13 12.96 9.46
N MET A 312 3.95 12.57 10.72
CA MET A 312 2.65 12.25 11.28
C MET A 312 1.92 13.54 11.71
N ILE A 313 0.61 13.46 11.84
CA ILE A 313 -0.19 14.61 12.32
C ILE A 313 0.25 15.01 13.72
N GLU A 314 0.60 14.04 14.58
CA GLU A 314 1.11 14.30 15.93
C GLU A 314 2.48 15.02 15.93
N ASP A 315 3.33 14.79 14.92
CA ASP A 315 4.61 15.49 14.77
C ASP A 315 4.43 16.91 14.20
N ASN A 316 3.37 17.13 13.42
CA ASN A 316 3.05 18.41 12.80
C ASN A 316 1.53 18.68 12.83
N PRO A 317 1.00 19.18 13.96
CA PRO A 317 -0.43 19.46 14.13
C PRO A 317 -1.01 20.45 13.11
N MET A 318 -0.16 21.30 12.49
CA MET A 318 -0.61 22.22 11.43
C MET A 318 -1.23 21.49 10.24
N LEU A 319 -0.88 20.22 9.99
CA LEU A 319 -1.51 19.40 8.96
C LEU A 319 -3.02 19.20 9.21
N LEU A 320 -3.40 19.01 10.47
CA LEU A 320 -4.80 18.91 10.89
C LEU A 320 -5.49 20.27 10.81
N TYR A 321 -4.89 21.32 11.34
CA TYR A 321 -5.45 22.67 11.33
C TYR A 321 -5.70 23.17 9.90
N ASN A 322 -4.74 22.97 8.99
CA ASN A 322 -4.90 23.29 7.57
C ASN A 322 -6.03 22.47 6.90
N SER A 323 -6.21 21.21 7.32
CA SER A 323 -7.31 20.38 6.82
C SER A 323 -8.67 20.92 7.31
N ILE A 324 -8.76 21.37 8.54
CA ILE A 324 -9.97 21.98 9.12
C ILE A 324 -10.31 23.29 8.37
N LEU A 325 -9.32 24.15 8.12
CA LEU A 325 -9.51 25.38 7.36
C LEU A 325 -9.95 25.12 5.91
N GLY A 326 -9.34 24.14 5.26
CA GLY A 326 -9.63 23.77 3.88
C GLY A 326 -11.08 23.28 3.65
N MET A 327 -11.74 22.78 4.70
CA MET A 327 -13.15 22.38 4.61
C MET A 327 -14.16 23.52 4.52
N ARG A 328 -13.75 24.77 4.71
CA ARG A 328 -14.66 25.93 4.60
C ARG A 328 -15.35 26.04 3.23
N HIS A 329 -14.70 25.57 2.18
CA HIS A 329 -15.15 25.72 0.80
C HIS A 329 -15.84 24.47 0.23
N GLN A 330 -15.96 23.39 1.02
CA GLN A 330 -16.62 22.17 0.54
C GLN A 330 -18.13 22.20 0.81
N ILE A 331 -18.90 22.08 -0.27
CA ILE A 331 -20.36 21.96 -0.25
C ILE A 331 -20.73 20.53 0.17
N ASN A 332 -21.72 20.36 1.05
CA ASN A 332 -22.24 19.08 1.50
C ASN A 332 -22.76 18.22 0.33
N THR A 333 -21.98 17.24 -0.12
CA THR A 333 -22.34 16.33 -1.23
C THR A 333 -22.81 14.94 -0.78
N ASP A 334 -22.71 14.59 0.51
CA ASP A 334 -22.92 13.23 1.00
C ASP A 334 -24.34 12.66 0.83
N ASN A 335 -25.38 13.46 1.00
CA ASN A 335 -26.76 12.97 0.87
C ASN A 335 -27.15 12.69 -0.58
N THR A 336 -26.61 13.47 -1.52
CA THR A 336 -26.90 13.33 -2.95
C THR A 336 -26.35 12.03 -3.54
N VAL A 337 -25.22 11.54 -3.03
CA VAL A 337 -24.56 10.31 -3.51
C VAL A 337 -25.31 9.05 -3.06
N LYS A 338 -25.85 9.05 -1.81
CA LYS A 338 -26.65 7.92 -1.29
C LYS A 338 -27.97 7.73 -2.04
N ASP A 339 -28.62 8.83 -2.34
CA ASP A 339 -29.90 8.81 -3.05
C ASP A 339 -29.70 8.42 -4.52
N ARG A 340 -28.63 8.92 -5.16
CA ARG A 340 -28.29 8.56 -6.54
C ARG A 340 -28.00 7.05 -6.68
N ARG A 341 -27.25 6.43 -5.77
CA ARG A 341 -26.97 4.99 -5.81
C ARG A 341 -28.24 4.14 -5.75
N LYS A 342 -29.20 4.49 -4.88
CA LYS A 342 -30.49 3.78 -4.79
C LYS A 342 -31.31 3.92 -6.06
N LEU A 343 -31.31 5.11 -6.65
CA LEU A 343 -32.00 5.37 -7.92
C LEU A 343 -31.39 4.52 -9.05
N VAL A 344 -30.08 4.55 -9.19
CA VAL A 344 -29.35 3.77 -10.19
C VAL A 344 -29.58 2.26 -10.02
N GLU A 345 -29.57 1.76 -8.79
CA GLU A 345 -29.87 0.34 -8.51
C GLU A 345 -31.31 0.00 -8.93
N LYS A 346 -32.28 0.86 -8.65
CA LYS A 346 -33.68 0.68 -9.06
C LYS A 346 -33.81 0.65 -10.58
N GLU A 347 -33.18 1.58 -11.29
CA GLU A 347 -33.19 1.63 -12.76
C GLU A 347 -32.63 0.34 -13.38
N VAL A 348 -31.53 -0.20 -12.83
CA VAL A 348 -30.94 -1.47 -13.28
C VAL A 348 -31.93 -2.61 -13.08
N PHE A 349 -32.60 -2.70 -11.92
CA PHE A 349 -33.59 -3.74 -11.68
C PHE A 349 -34.84 -3.61 -12.55
N GLU A 350 -35.19 -2.41 -12.98
CA GLU A 350 -36.26 -2.15 -13.97
C GLU A 350 -35.81 -2.61 -15.37
N LYS A 351 -34.60 -2.24 -15.83
CA LYS A 351 -34.02 -2.69 -17.10
C LYS A 351 -33.90 -4.22 -17.20
N LEU A 352 -33.67 -4.93 -16.09
CA LEU A 352 -33.66 -6.39 -16.05
C LEU A 352 -35.04 -7.04 -16.25
N GLY A 353 -36.13 -6.26 -16.26
CA GLY A 353 -37.48 -6.69 -16.56
C GLY A 353 -38.00 -7.79 -15.64
N ASN A 354 -38.76 -8.76 -16.18
CA ASN A 354 -39.33 -9.86 -15.40
C ASN A 354 -38.43 -11.08 -15.22
N ASN A 355 -37.17 -11.01 -15.65
CA ASN A 355 -36.25 -12.15 -15.57
C ASN A 355 -35.72 -12.35 -14.12
N LYS A 356 -36.42 -13.19 -13.36
CA LYS A 356 -36.09 -13.47 -11.95
C LYS A 356 -34.66 -14.00 -11.79
N LEU A 357 -34.19 -14.87 -12.70
CA LEU A 357 -32.87 -15.45 -12.62
C LEU A 357 -31.76 -14.39 -12.79
N ARG A 358 -31.88 -13.49 -13.78
CA ARG A 358 -30.95 -12.38 -13.98
C ARG A 358 -30.91 -11.46 -12.76
N LYS A 359 -32.06 -11.13 -12.17
CA LYS A 359 -32.16 -10.33 -10.94
C LYS A 359 -31.44 -10.97 -9.76
N ILE A 360 -31.59 -12.28 -9.55
CA ILE A 360 -30.93 -13.03 -8.47
C ILE A 360 -29.40 -13.00 -8.68
N ILE A 361 -28.94 -13.34 -9.88
CA ILE A 361 -27.51 -13.38 -10.19
C ILE A 361 -26.90 -11.98 -10.03
N PHE A 362 -27.54 -10.94 -10.56
CA PHE A 362 -27.05 -9.57 -10.45
C PHE A 362 -26.96 -9.11 -8.99
N ARG A 363 -28.01 -9.34 -8.20
CA ARG A 363 -28.05 -9.00 -6.77
C ARG A 363 -26.93 -9.71 -5.99
N MET A 364 -26.71 -10.99 -6.26
CA MET A 364 -25.67 -11.77 -5.62
C MET A 364 -24.27 -11.22 -5.94
N ILE A 365 -23.98 -10.97 -7.22
CA ILE A 365 -22.68 -10.46 -7.66
C ILE A 365 -22.45 -9.03 -7.13
N LEU A 366 -23.45 -8.17 -7.19
CA LEU A 366 -23.38 -6.81 -6.64
C LEU A 366 -23.12 -6.83 -5.13
N LYS A 367 -23.81 -7.71 -4.38
CA LYS A 367 -23.60 -7.88 -2.93
C LYS A 367 -22.14 -8.25 -2.61
N TYR A 368 -21.57 -9.22 -3.33
CA TYR A 368 -20.19 -9.64 -3.09
C TYR A 368 -19.17 -8.61 -3.60
N ALA A 369 -19.42 -7.94 -4.72
CA ALA A 369 -18.59 -6.84 -5.18
C ALA A 369 -18.49 -5.74 -4.12
N ARG A 370 -19.63 -5.29 -3.59
CA ARG A 370 -19.69 -4.30 -2.50
C ARG A 370 -18.95 -4.78 -1.26
N LYS A 371 -19.24 -6.01 -0.79
CA LYS A 371 -18.61 -6.59 0.40
C LYS A 371 -17.08 -6.57 0.28
N HIS A 372 -16.53 -7.06 -0.83
CA HIS A 372 -15.09 -7.18 -0.98
C HIS A 372 -14.40 -5.84 -1.22
N ILE A 373 -15.06 -4.88 -1.87
CA ILE A 373 -14.55 -3.51 -2.02
C ILE A 373 -14.52 -2.80 -0.66
N ALA A 374 -15.59 -2.86 0.12
CA ALA A 374 -15.62 -2.30 1.48
C ALA A 374 -14.54 -2.94 2.37
N THR A 375 -14.41 -4.26 2.34
CA THR A 375 -13.38 -4.98 3.10
C THR A 375 -11.97 -4.60 2.62
N ARG A 376 -11.77 -4.35 1.32
CA ARG A 376 -10.49 -3.88 0.77
C ARG A 376 -10.07 -2.55 1.38
N GLU A 377 -10.98 -1.58 1.43
CA GLU A 377 -10.67 -0.28 2.03
C GLU A 377 -10.38 -0.40 3.53
N TYR A 378 -11.13 -1.24 4.24
CA TYR A 378 -10.87 -1.51 5.64
C TYR A 378 -9.48 -2.14 5.87
N LEU A 379 -9.11 -3.17 5.11
CA LEU A 379 -7.80 -3.82 5.23
C LEU A 379 -6.65 -2.91 4.77
N ARG A 380 -6.90 -1.99 3.84
CA ARG A 380 -5.95 -0.93 3.47
C ARG A 380 -5.71 0.03 4.64
N TYR A 381 -6.76 0.40 5.36
CA TYR A 381 -6.62 1.21 6.57
C TYR A 381 -5.80 0.48 7.65
N GLU A 382 -6.02 -0.81 7.88
CA GLU A 382 -5.19 -1.59 8.80
C GLU A 382 -3.71 -1.67 8.35
N ARG A 383 -3.44 -1.62 7.06
CA ARG A 383 -2.09 -1.50 6.52
C ARG A 383 -1.43 -0.18 6.93
N THR A 384 -2.15 0.94 6.86
CA THR A 384 -1.60 2.24 7.23
C THR A 384 -1.21 2.30 8.70
N LYS A 385 -1.98 1.67 9.59
CA LYS A 385 -1.61 1.51 11.00
C LYS A 385 -0.30 0.74 11.17
N ALA A 386 -0.08 -0.34 10.43
CA ALA A 386 1.18 -1.09 10.48
C ALA A 386 2.37 -0.22 10.06
N PHE A 387 2.21 0.60 9.01
CA PHE A 387 3.25 1.55 8.58
C PHE A 387 3.49 2.65 9.62
N ALA A 388 2.44 3.19 10.23
CA ALA A 388 2.55 4.17 11.30
C ALA A 388 3.35 3.60 12.50
N LYS A 389 3.06 2.35 12.88
CA LYS A 389 3.81 1.66 13.95
C LYS A 389 5.29 1.50 13.62
N VAL A 390 5.60 1.07 12.41
CA VAL A 390 6.98 0.93 11.92
C VAL A 390 7.68 2.29 11.89
N ARG A 391 7.00 3.33 11.43
CA ARG A 391 7.51 4.72 11.44
C ARG A 391 7.87 5.18 12.84
N LYS A 392 7.00 4.97 13.84
CA LYS A 392 7.29 5.30 15.24
C LYS A 392 8.50 4.56 15.79
N ILE A 393 8.67 3.29 15.45
CA ILE A 393 9.86 2.50 15.85
C ILE A 393 11.12 3.16 15.30
N PHE A 394 11.17 3.45 14.00
CA PHE A 394 12.37 4.04 13.39
C PHE A 394 12.63 5.48 13.86
N ARG A 395 11.59 6.28 14.10
CA ARG A 395 11.76 7.61 14.72
C ARG A 395 12.32 7.53 16.13
N LYS A 396 11.90 6.55 16.92
CA LYS A 396 12.46 6.34 18.27
C LYS A 396 13.91 5.85 18.21
N ILE A 397 14.27 4.99 17.24
CA ILE A 397 15.66 4.61 16.98
C ILE A 397 16.47 5.84 16.54
N ALA A 398 15.91 6.69 15.70
CA ALA A 398 16.55 7.94 15.26
C ALA A 398 16.85 8.86 16.45
N TYR A 399 15.90 9.02 17.36
CA TYR A 399 16.10 9.79 18.58
C TYR A 399 17.25 9.22 19.43
N ASN A 400 17.32 7.90 19.58
CA ASN A 400 18.42 7.26 20.30
C ASN A 400 19.78 7.49 19.58
N PHE A 401 19.82 7.30 18.27
CA PHE A 401 21.02 7.52 17.46
C PHE A 401 21.49 8.99 17.50
N HIS A 402 20.56 9.93 17.52
CA HIS A 402 20.90 11.35 17.70
C HIS A 402 21.53 11.61 19.06
N ASN A 403 20.93 11.11 20.15
CA ASN A 403 21.48 11.26 21.50
C ASN A 403 22.85 10.58 21.69
N GLU A 404 23.11 9.50 20.96
CA GLU A 404 24.38 8.78 20.94
C GLU A 404 25.41 9.42 19.99
N GLY A 405 25.03 10.48 19.25
CA GLY A 405 25.91 11.17 18.28
C GLY A 405 26.19 10.38 17.00
N ILE A 406 25.40 9.33 16.70
CA ILE A 406 25.54 8.51 15.49
C ILE A 406 24.98 9.25 14.26
N ILE A 407 23.91 10.01 14.43
CA ILE A 407 23.31 10.89 13.42
C ILE A 407 23.18 12.32 13.95
N LYS A 408 23.22 13.30 13.04
CA LYS A 408 23.13 14.73 13.40
C LYS A 408 21.68 15.16 13.65
N GLU A 409 20.78 14.78 12.77
CA GLU A 409 19.36 15.08 12.81
C GLU A 409 18.55 13.78 12.84
N THR A 410 17.43 13.78 13.53
CA THR A 410 16.58 12.58 13.64
C THR A 410 16.06 12.11 12.27
N GLU A 411 15.79 13.03 11.35
CA GLU A 411 15.36 12.75 9.98
C GLU A 411 16.43 12.06 9.14
N ASP A 412 17.68 12.10 9.54
CA ASP A 412 18.79 11.47 8.83
C ASP A 412 18.67 9.94 8.74
N ILE A 413 17.94 9.33 9.68
CA ILE A 413 17.70 7.88 9.67
C ILE A 413 17.01 7.40 8.41
N PHE A 414 16.16 8.22 7.78
CA PHE A 414 15.43 7.85 6.57
C PHE A 414 16.32 7.71 5.33
N TYR A 415 17.55 8.24 5.37
CA TYR A 415 18.57 8.03 4.35
C TYR A 415 19.36 6.74 4.52
N LEU A 416 19.12 5.99 5.61
CA LEU A 416 19.71 4.67 5.85
C LEU A 416 18.74 3.55 5.41
N GLU A 417 19.29 2.37 5.16
CA GLU A 417 18.50 1.16 4.95
C GLU A 417 18.28 0.41 6.27
N ILE A 418 17.24 -0.43 6.32
CA ILE A 418 16.93 -1.25 7.50
C ILE A 418 18.16 -2.04 7.96
N ASN A 419 18.87 -2.67 7.02
CA ASN A 419 20.04 -3.51 7.35
C ASN A 419 21.22 -2.69 7.90
N GLU A 420 21.38 -1.44 7.49
CA GLU A 420 22.42 -0.57 8.01
C GLU A 420 22.09 -0.15 9.44
N ILE A 421 20.83 0.20 9.71
CA ILE A 421 20.35 0.54 11.06
C ILE A 421 20.50 -0.67 11.99
N PHE A 422 20.05 -1.86 11.57
CA PHE A 422 20.18 -3.07 12.38
C PHE A 422 21.62 -3.50 12.56
N GLY A 423 22.44 -3.38 11.51
CA GLY A 423 23.87 -3.67 11.59
C GLY A 423 24.60 -2.77 12.59
N MET A 424 24.20 -1.50 12.70
CA MET A 424 24.74 -0.57 13.69
C MET A 424 24.38 -0.99 15.12
N ILE A 425 23.12 -1.35 15.34
CA ILE A 425 22.61 -1.79 16.67
C ILE A 425 23.20 -3.16 17.08
N ASP A 426 23.31 -4.09 16.15
CA ASP A 426 23.82 -5.45 16.39
C ASP A 426 25.37 -5.52 16.35
N GLY A 427 26.07 -4.41 16.06
CA GLY A 427 27.55 -4.37 15.96
C GLY A 427 28.11 -5.05 14.72
N THR A 428 27.29 -5.31 13.69
CA THR A 428 27.69 -5.97 12.43
C THR A 428 27.87 -4.99 11.27
N SER A 429 27.75 -3.68 11.53
CA SER A 429 27.94 -2.64 10.51
C SER A 429 29.38 -2.64 9.98
N CYS A 430 29.53 -2.43 8.68
CA CYS A 430 30.85 -2.30 8.02
C CYS A 430 31.56 -0.98 8.37
N THR A 431 30.87 -0.01 8.95
CA THR A 431 31.40 1.28 9.36
C THR A 431 30.75 1.73 10.66
N LYS A 432 31.50 2.46 11.47
CA LYS A 432 30.99 3.14 12.67
C LYS A 432 30.45 4.55 12.34
N ASP A 433 30.84 5.10 11.18
CA ASP A 433 30.46 6.43 10.71
C ASP A 433 29.47 6.29 9.55
N LEU A 434 28.20 6.43 9.85
CA LEU A 434 27.13 6.44 8.86
C LEU A 434 26.89 7.85 8.25
N SER A 435 27.52 8.89 8.80
CA SER A 435 27.29 10.28 8.37
C SER A 435 27.66 10.51 6.91
N LYS A 436 28.77 9.92 6.43
CA LYS A 436 29.19 10.03 5.03
C LYS A 436 28.24 9.32 4.06
N VAL A 437 27.67 8.20 4.48
CA VAL A 437 26.67 7.46 3.68
C VAL A 437 25.42 8.32 3.51
N MET A 438 24.95 8.92 4.61
CA MET A 438 23.79 9.80 4.59
C MET A 438 24.03 11.07 3.75
N GLU A 439 25.19 11.70 3.88
CA GLU A 439 25.57 12.89 3.09
C GLU A 439 25.57 12.61 1.59
N ILE A 440 26.17 11.51 1.16
CA ILE A 440 26.16 11.11 -0.26
C ILE A 440 24.71 10.92 -0.72
N ARG A 441 23.88 10.21 0.03
CA ARG A 441 22.49 9.95 -0.33
C ARG A 441 21.62 11.22 -0.32
N LYS A 442 21.86 12.14 0.61
CA LYS A 442 21.18 13.45 0.62
C LYS A 442 21.45 14.20 -0.68
N ASN A 443 22.73 14.27 -1.09
CA ASN A 443 23.15 14.95 -2.32
C ASN A 443 22.55 14.27 -3.57
N GLU A 444 22.52 12.93 -3.62
CA GLU A 444 21.90 12.17 -4.71
C GLU A 444 20.38 12.43 -4.77
N ILE A 445 19.69 12.38 -3.64
CA ILE A 445 18.25 12.63 -3.55
C ILE A 445 17.91 14.07 -3.96
N GLU A 446 18.70 15.04 -3.54
CA GLU A 446 18.52 16.44 -3.97
C GLU A 446 18.65 16.58 -5.49
N LYS A 447 19.63 15.93 -6.10
CA LYS A 447 19.78 15.89 -7.55
C LYS A 447 18.56 15.23 -8.22
N PHE A 448 18.15 14.06 -7.74
CA PHE A 448 17.01 13.29 -8.29
C PHE A 448 15.67 14.01 -8.14
N SER A 449 15.53 14.87 -7.12
CA SER A 449 14.29 15.65 -6.93
C SER A 449 14.05 16.65 -8.06
N LYS A 450 15.11 17.11 -8.72
CA LYS A 450 15.08 18.05 -9.86
C LYS A 450 14.84 17.35 -11.20
N GLU A 451 14.99 16.04 -11.26
CA GLU A 451 14.84 15.24 -12.49
C GLU A 451 13.43 14.66 -12.61
N LYS A 452 12.91 14.58 -13.83
CA LYS A 452 11.66 13.91 -14.14
C LYS A 452 11.96 12.61 -14.86
N LEU A 453 11.48 11.49 -14.30
CA LEU A 453 11.52 10.21 -14.98
C LEU A 453 10.16 9.92 -15.63
N PRO A 454 10.15 9.22 -16.78
CA PRO A 454 8.91 8.76 -17.38
C PRO A 454 8.22 7.70 -16.49
N ASP A 455 6.88 7.60 -16.61
CA ASP A 455 6.11 6.61 -15.90
C ASP A 455 6.50 5.18 -16.29
N ARG A 456 6.99 5.00 -17.51
CA ARG A 456 7.42 3.70 -18.05
C ARG A 456 8.66 3.84 -18.92
N PHE A 457 9.62 2.93 -18.73
CA PHE A 457 10.83 2.84 -19.55
C PHE A 457 11.47 1.47 -19.50
N LYS A 458 12.40 1.21 -20.42
CA LYS A 458 13.16 -0.04 -20.52
C LYS A 458 14.62 0.21 -20.19
N THR A 459 15.22 -0.75 -19.49
CA THR A 459 16.64 -0.76 -19.22
C THR A 459 17.25 -2.08 -19.69
N ARG A 460 18.52 -2.08 -20.07
CA ARG A 460 19.29 -3.26 -20.47
C ARG A 460 20.57 -3.34 -19.65
N GLY A 461 20.98 -4.56 -19.32
CA GLY A 461 22.21 -4.84 -18.58
C GLY A 461 22.04 -4.76 -17.06
N LEU A 462 23.18 -4.75 -16.37
CA LEU A 462 23.23 -4.57 -14.91
C LEU A 462 22.84 -3.15 -14.57
N ILE A 463 21.74 -3.01 -13.85
CA ILE A 463 21.34 -1.72 -13.29
C ILE A 463 21.75 -1.72 -11.84
N GLU A 464 22.62 -0.81 -11.48
CA GLU A 464 22.78 -0.43 -10.08
C GLU A 464 21.48 0.27 -9.66
N ILE A 465 20.73 -0.36 -8.76
CA ILE A 465 19.51 0.24 -8.21
C ILE A 465 19.94 1.46 -7.41
N GLY A 466 19.60 2.65 -7.89
CA GLY A 466 20.06 3.93 -7.38
C GLY A 466 20.89 4.77 -8.39
N ARG A 467 21.37 4.15 -9.48
CA ARG A 467 22.04 4.86 -10.57
C ARG A 467 21.50 4.36 -11.90
N ALA A 468 20.50 5.03 -12.45
CA ALA A 468 20.20 4.93 -13.87
C ALA A 468 21.21 5.82 -14.61
N HIS A 469 22.04 5.24 -15.44
CA HIS A 469 22.85 5.95 -16.42
C HIS A 469 22.06 6.19 -17.69
#